data_e40595dd91594680a44fea2725997dc8
#
_entry.id   e40595dd91594680a44fea2725997dc8
#
_cell.length_a   1.000
_cell.length_b   1.000
_cell.length_c   1.000
_cell.angle_alpha   90.00
_cell.angle_beta   90.00
_cell.angle_gamma   90.00
#
_symmetry.space_group_name_H-M   'P 1'
#
loop_
_entity.id
_entity.type
_entity.pdbx_description
1 polymer ?
#
loop_
_entity_poly.entity_id
_entity_poly.type
_entity_poly.pdbx_seq_one_letter_code
_entity_poly.pdbx_strand_id
1 'polypeptide(L)'
;MPVAKDIAGALTLGTGSLAVDGVVLVCEHGDYPHNEKQQQLYPHYEFFERVVNVFRKSGRSCPVFVDKHLSHDWKHAQQMVRWSQELRFPFMAGSSVPFTFRRPDYDPPRNLVMESALAIGGGWVADGGIFHILETL
;
A
#
# COMPACT_ATOMS: atom_id res chain seq x y z
N MET A 1 -7.38 -20.82 6.52
CA MET A 1 -6.14 -20.30 5.94
C MET A 1 -5.05 -20.43 7.01
N PRO A 2 -3.88 -20.99 6.73
CA PRO A 2 -2.82 -21.12 7.73
C PRO A 2 -2.30 -19.73 8.15
N VAL A 3 -2.03 -19.57 9.45
CA VAL A 3 -1.44 -18.34 10.01
C VAL A 3 0.06 -18.59 10.20
N ALA A 4 0.88 -17.79 9.56
CA ALA A 4 2.33 -17.85 9.72
C ALA A 4 2.80 -16.97 10.90
N LYS A 5 3.96 -17.29 11.46
CA LYS A 5 4.55 -16.53 12.58
C LYS A 5 5.16 -15.19 12.14
N ASP A 6 5.58 -15.12 10.88
CA ASP A 6 6.23 -13.95 10.30
C ASP A 6 5.99 -13.86 8.78
N ILE A 7 6.41 -12.75 8.19
CA ILE A 7 6.24 -12.47 6.77
C ILE A 7 6.99 -13.51 5.91
N ALA A 8 8.19 -13.91 6.30
CA ALA A 8 8.95 -14.89 5.54
C ALA A 8 8.24 -16.25 5.51
N GLY A 9 7.74 -16.70 6.65
CA GLY A 9 6.94 -17.92 6.74
C GLY A 9 5.66 -17.86 5.92
N ALA A 10 4.97 -16.70 5.92
CA ALA A 10 3.77 -16.49 5.11
C ALA A 10 4.05 -16.57 3.61
N LEU A 11 5.16 -16.01 3.15
CA LEU A 11 5.51 -15.97 1.74
C LEU A 11 6.14 -17.26 1.22
N THR A 12 6.82 -18.01 2.07
CA THR A 12 7.50 -19.23 1.65
C THR A 12 6.69 -20.50 1.91
N LEU A 13 5.65 -20.43 2.72
CA LEU A 13 4.83 -21.59 3.12
C LEU A 13 5.69 -22.79 3.62
N GLY A 14 6.85 -22.49 4.23
CA GLY A 14 7.80 -23.48 4.74
C GLY A 14 8.75 -24.09 3.69
N THR A 15 8.67 -23.68 2.44
CA THR A 15 9.54 -24.23 1.35
C THR A 15 10.92 -23.60 1.29
N GLY A 16 11.16 -22.50 2.02
CA GLY A 16 12.42 -21.74 1.99
C GLY A 16 12.54 -20.75 0.83
N SER A 17 11.67 -20.82 -0.17
CA SER A 17 11.58 -19.90 -1.32
C SER A 17 10.19 -19.34 -1.48
N LEU A 18 10.02 -18.24 -2.23
CA LEU A 18 8.73 -17.64 -2.51
C LEU A 18 7.74 -18.69 -3.07
N ALA A 19 6.62 -18.89 -2.40
CA ALA A 19 5.62 -19.91 -2.72
C ALA A 19 4.21 -19.33 -2.94
N VAL A 20 4.09 -17.99 -3.00
CA VAL A 20 2.82 -17.28 -3.24
C VAL A 20 2.89 -16.52 -4.56
N ASP A 21 1.72 -16.23 -5.15
CA ASP A 21 1.59 -15.56 -6.44
C ASP A 21 1.22 -14.08 -6.32
N GLY A 22 1.02 -13.59 -5.11
CA GLY A 22 0.75 -12.18 -4.82
C GLY A 22 0.84 -11.88 -3.34
N VAL A 23 1.09 -10.62 -3.01
CA VAL A 23 1.17 -10.12 -1.63
C VAL A 23 0.23 -8.94 -1.45
N VAL A 24 -0.55 -8.97 -0.40
CA VAL A 24 -1.37 -7.85 0.07
C VAL A 24 -0.86 -7.45 1.45
N LEU A 25 -0.41 -6.20 1.59
CA LEU A 25 0.00 -5.61 2.86
C LEU A 25 -1.10 -4.66 3.35
N VAL A 26 -1.69 -5.00 4.49
CA VAL A 26 -2.67 -4.20 5.21
C VAL A 26 -2.19 -4.11 6.65
N CYS A 27 -1.68 -2.97 7.06
CA CYS A 27 -1.03 -2.80 8.36
C CYS A 27 -1.54 -1.59 9.17
N GLU A 28 -2.68 -1.03 8.82
CA GLU A 28 -3.23 0.17 9.46
C GLU A 28 -3.96 -0.12 10.78
N HIS A 29 -4.25 -1.39 11.07
CA HIS A 29 -4.98 -1.80 12.26
C HIS A 29 -4.03 -2.33 13.34
N GLY A 30 -3.41 -1.41 14.05
CA GLY A 30 -2.54 -1.71 15.18
C GLY A 30 -2.39 -0.50 16.09
N ASP A 31 -1.89 -0.74 17.29
CA ASP A 31 -1.54 0.32 18.22
C ASP A 31 -0.10 0.76 17.93
N TYR A 32 0.05 1.74 17.05
CA TYR A 32 1.34 2.28 16.66
C TYR A 32 1.56 3.67 17.26
N PRO A 33 2.80 4.00 17.66
CA PRO A 33 3.12 5.30 18.20
C PRO A 33 2.93 6.40 17.15
N HIS A 34 2.80 7.64 17.63
CA HIS A 34 2.79 8.84 16.80
C HIS A 34 4.14 9.56 16.90
N ASN A 35 4.55 10.21 15.83
CA ASN A 35 5.69 11.12 15.85
C ASN A 35 5.28 12.53 16.33
N GLU A 36 6.24 13.45 16.37
CA GLU A 36 6.01 14.85 16.76
C GLU A 36 5.01 15.60 15.88
N LYS A 37 4.82 15.12 14.64
CA LYS A 37 3.86 15.66 13.68
C LYS A 37 2.47 15.01 13.78
N GLN A 38 2.25 14.19 14.82
CA GLN A 38 1.01 13.43 15.01
C GLN A 38 0.72 12.40 13.89
N GLN A 39 1.74 12.00 13.12
CA GLN A 39 1.60 10.93 12.14
C GLN A 39 1.75 9.59 12.84
N GLN A 40 0.86 8.65 12.58
CA GLN A 40 0.95 7.30 13.12
C GLN A 40 2.01 6.51 12.35
N LEU A 41 2.93 5.88 13.10
CA LEU A 41 4.09 5.20 12.52
C LEU A 41 3.73 3.76 12.09
N TYR A 42 2.91 3.65 11.05
CA TYR A 42 2.59 2.36 10.46
C TYR A 42 3.82 1.66 9.89
N PRO A 43 4.03 0.36 10.14
CA PRO A 43 5.23 -0.37 9.72
C PRO A 43 5.22 -0.81 8.25
N HIS A 44 4.68 0.02 7.34
CA HIS A 44 4.58 -0.31 5.92
C HIS A 44 5.94 -0.58 5.29
N TYR A 45 6.90 0.32 5.52
CA TYR A 45 8.25 0.20 4.98
C TYR A 45 8.97 -1.05 5.47
N GLU A 46 8.95 -1.28 6.78
CA GLU A 46 9.61 -2.42 7.42
C GLU A 46 9.01 -3.77 6.97
N PHE A 47 7.70 -3.81 6.77
CA PHE A 47 7.03 -5.01 6.27
C PHE A 47 7.32 -5.22 4.79
N PHE A 48 7.27 -4.16 4.00
CA PHE A 48 7.62 -4.24 2.59
C PHE A 48 9.09 -4.65 2.37
N GLU A 49 10.03 -4.13 3.18
CA GLU A 49 11.43 -4.55 3.14
C GLU A 49 11.59 -6.04 3.41
N ARG A 50 10.83 -6.60 4.35
CA ARG A 50 10.84 -8.05 4.62
C ARG A 50 10.32 -8.85 3.41
N VAL A 51 9.29 -8.36 2.72
CA VAL A 51 8.81 -8.97 1.47
C VAL A 51 9.89 -8.96 0.40
N VAL A 52 10.52 -7.81 0.17
CA VAL A 52 11.61 -7.62 -0.80
C VAL A 52 12.79 -8.55 -0.49
N ASN A 53 13.11 -8.74 0.79
CA ASN A 53 14.18 -9.65 1.20
C ASN A 53 13.86 -11.12 0.86
N VAL A 54 12.60 -11.54 0.95
CA VAL A 54 12.19 -12.87 0.48
C VAL A 54 12.31 -12.97 -1.03
N PHE A 55 11.92 -11.95 -1.79
CA PHE A 55 12.07 -11.93 -3.24
C PHE A 55 13.54 -12.04 -3.67
N ARG A 56 14.43 -11.28 -3.05
CA ARG A 56 15.88 -11.34 -3.32
C ARG A 56 16.45 -12.72 -3.06
N LYS A 57 16.11 -13.32 -1.91
CA LYS A 57 16.57 -14.69 -1.56
C LYS A 57 16.03 -15.75 -2.50
N SER A 58 14.83 -15.57 -3.00
CA SER A 58 14.15 -16.54 -3.87
C SER A 58 14.54 -16.40 -5.35
N GLY A 59 15.20 -15.30 -5.74
CA GLY A 59 15.48 -14.98 -7.13
C GLY A 59 14.23 -14.77 -8.01
N ARG A 60 13.06 -14.61 -7.38
CA ARG A 60 11.76 -14.34 -8.05
C ARG A 60 10.92 -13.41 -7.20
N SER A 61 9.98 -12.75 -7.84
CA SER A 61 9.03 -11.84 -7.22
C SER A 61 7.59 -12.13 -7.67
N CYS A 62 6.62 -11.53 -7.03
CA CYS A 62 5.21 -11.55 -7.42
C CYS A 62 4.59 -10.16 -7.22
N PRO A 63 3.39 -9.88 -7.77
CA PRO A 63 2.69 -8.62 -7.56
C PRO A 63 2.50 -8.30 -6.08
N VAL A 64 2.65 -7.02 -5.72
CA VAL A 64 2.44 -6.52 -4.35
C VAL A 64 1.44 -5.39 -4.37
N PHE A 65 0.43 -5.48 -3.54
CA PHE A 65 -0.46 -4.38 -3.17
C PHE A 65 -0.14 -3.94 -1.74
N VAL A 66 0.03 -2.64 -1.54
CA VAL A 66 0.15 -2.03 -0.21
C VAL A 66 -1.04 -1.10 -0.02
N ASP A 67 -1.81 -1.32 1.02
CA ASP A 67 -2.90 -0.41 1.37
C ASP A 67 -2.33 0.96 1.76
N LYS A 68 -3.19 1.94 1.77
CA LYS A 68 -2.83 3.35 2.03
C LYS A 68 -2.10 3.48 3.37
N HIS A 69 -1.21 4.39 3.46
CA HIS A 69 -0.34 5.00 2.47
C HIS A 69 1.00 4.27 2.42
N LEU A 70 1.86 4.55 1.44
CA LEU A 70 3.15 3.85 1.33
C LEU A 70 4.03 3.97 2.57
N SER A 71 4.21 5.18 3.07
CA SER A 71 5.00 5.47 4.27
C SER A 71 4.79 6.90 4.73
N HIS A 72 4.95 7.15 6.02
CA HIS A 72 5.04 8.48 6.61
C HIS A 72 6.36 9.21 6.27
N ASP A 73 7.36 8.49 5.74
CA ASP A 73 8.63 9.03 5.28
C ASP A 73 8.76 8.97 3.75
N TRP A 74 9.00 10.14 3.13
CA TRP A 74 9.11 10.26 1.68
C TRP A 74 10.25 9.41 1.08
N LYS A 75 11.40 9.33 1.76
CA LYS A 75 12.54 8.54 1.29
C LYS A 75 12.23 7.04 1.32
N HIS A 76 11.50 6.59 2.34
CA HIS A 76 11.01 5.23 2.42
C HIS A 76 10.04 4.91 1.28
N ALA A 77 9.06 5.78 1.04
CA ALA A 77 8.12 5.61 -0.07
C ALA A 77 8.85 5.51 -1.43
N GLN A 78 9.81 6.41 -1.69
CA GLN A 78 10.64 6.35 -2.89
C GLN A 78 11.45 5.05 -2.99
N GLN A 79 11.97 4.56 -1.86
CA GLN A 79 12.73 3.31 -1.84
C GLN A 79 11.86 2.10 -2.16
N MET A 80 10.63 2.05 -1.67
CA MET A 80 9.68 1.00 -2.00
C MET A 80 9.40 0.95 -3.51
N VAL A 81 9.20 2.09 -4.14
CA VAL A 81 9.04 2.18 -5.60
C VAL A 81 10.31 1.73 -6.35
N ARG A 82 11.49 2.17 -5.89
CA ARG A 82 12.76 1.70 -6.51
C ARG A 82 12.91 0.19 -6.44
N TRP A 83 12.61 -0.44 -5.31
CA TRP A 83 12.69 -1.89 -5.17
C TRP A 83 11.74 -2.63 -6.12
N SER A 84 10.54 -2.10 -6.35
CA SER A 84 9.62 -2.71 -7.31
C SER A 84 10.17 -2.66 -8.74
N GLN A 85 10.82 -1.57 -9.10
CA GLN A 85 11.47 -1.40 -10.42
C GLN A 85 12.71 -2.29 -10.57
N GLU A 86 13.58 -2.34 -9.55
CA GLU A 86 14.78 -3.17 -9.53
C GLU A 86 14.46 -4.67 -9.65
N LEU A 87 13.48 -5.13 -8.91
CA LEU A 87 13.04 -6.54 -8.90
C LEU A 87 11.94 -6.84 -9.91
N ARG A 88 11.50 -5.84 -10.68
CA ARG A 88 10.54 -5.94 -11.80
C ARG A 88 9.23 -6.62 -11.42
N PHE A 89 8.65 -6.29 -10.28
CA PHE A 89 7.34 -6.78 -9.91
C PHE A 89 6.27 -5.69 -10.01
N PRO A 90 5.03 -6.06 -10.41
CA PRO A 90 3.90 -5.14 -10.37
C PRO A 90 3.66 -4.63 -8.96
N PHE A 91 3.58 -3.32 -8.81
CA PHE A 91 3.40 -2.67 -7.52
C PHE A 91 2.23 -1.70 -7.58
N MET A 92 1.24 -1.93 -6.75
CA MET A 92 0.11 -1.03 -6.58
C MET A 92 0.06 -0.59 -5.13
N ALA A 93 -0.08 0.71 -4.93
CA ALA A 93 -0.23 1.33 -3.62
C ALA A 93 -1.42 2.29 -3.67
N GLY A 94 -2.24 2.24 -2.66
CA GLY A 94 -3.45 3.03 -2.59
C GLY A 94 -4.53 2.33 -1.81
N SER A 95 -5.74 2.86 -1.83
CA SER A 95 -6.87 2.24 -1.18
C SER A 95 -7.87 1.65 -2.18
N SER A 96 -8.92 1.05 -1.66
CA SER A 96 -10.05 0.56 -2.46
C SER A 96 -10.99 1.67 -2.94
N VAL A 97 -10.84 2.90 -2.43
CA VAL A 97 -11.78 4.01 -2.73
C VAL A 97 -11.95 4.29 -4.22
N PRO A 98 -10.89 4.36 -5.04
CA PRO A 98 -11.03 4.59 -6.48
C PRO A 98 -11.81 3.50 -7.22
N PHE A 99 -11.93 2.31 -6.63
CA PHE A 99 -12.61 1.15 -7.21
C PHE A 99 -13.99 0.88 -6.60
N THR A 100 -14.46 1.75 -5.69
CA THR A 100 -15.79 1.62 -5.09
C THR A 100 -16.88 2.16 -6.01
N PHE A 101 -18.11 1.72 -5.75
CA PHE A 101 -19.26 2.23 -6.49
C PHE A 101 -19.46 3.73 -6.24
N ARG A 102 -19.57 4.49 -7.32
CA ARG A 102 -19.87 5.93 -7.27
C ARG A 102 -21.36 6.16 -7.11
N ARG A 103 -21.73 7.20 -6.38
CA ARG A 103 -23.13 7.65 -6.29
C ARG A 103 -23.19 9.16 -6.44
N PRO A 104 -23.78 9.69 -7.55
CA PRO A 104 -24.35 8.94 -8.67
C PRO A 104 -23.31 8.12 -9.45
N ASP A 105 -23.77 7.11 -10.16
CA ASP A 105 -22.95 6.30 -11.05
C ASP A 105 -22.58 7.14 -12.29
N TYR A 106 -21.43 7.77 -12.22
CA TYR A 106 -20.94 8.67 -13.27
C TYR A 106 -19.44 8.50 -13.46
N ASP A 107 -19.06 8.14 -14.66
CA ASP A 107 -17.67 8.16 -15.11
C ASP A 107 -17.45 9.30 -16.10
N PRO A 108 -16.62 10.31 -15.78
CA PRO A 108 -16.34 11.39 -16.69
C PRO A 108 -15.63 10.86 -17.95
N PRO A 109 -15.92 11.44 -19.14
CA PRO A 109 -15.21 11.08 -20.35
C PRO A 109 -13.69 11.24 -20.19
N ARG A 110 -12.89 10.30 -20.72
CA ARG A 110 -11.42 10.30 -20.57
C ARG A 110 -10.73 11.57 -21.05
N ASN A 111 -11.34 12.32 -21.95
CA ASN A 111 -10.79 13.55 -22.52
C ASN A 111 -11.47 14.81 -21.98
N LEU A 112 -12.22 14.68 -20.88
CA LEU A 112 -12.83 15.83 -20.25
C LEU A 112 -11.76 16.76 -19.68
N VAL A 113 -11.75 18.02 -20.11
CA VAL A 113 -10.92 19.05 -19.50
C VAL A 113 -11.69 19.61 -18.31
N MET A 114 -11.19 19.34 -17.11
CA MET A 114 -11.77 19.88 -15.89
C MET A 114 -11.10 21.21 -15.54
N GLU A 115 -11.91 22.24 -15.29
CA GLU A 115 -11.41 23.56 -14.84
C GLU A 115 -11.09 23.56 -13.34
N SER A 116 -11.83 22.80 -12.57
CA SER A 116 -11.63 22.66 -11.12
C SER A 116 -12.19 21.33 -10.61
N ALA A 117 -11.65 20.86 -9.50
CA ALA A 117 -12.17 19.73 -8.76
C ALA A 117 -12.21 20.06 -7.26
N LEU A 118 -13.21 19.59 -6.57
CA LEU A 118 -13.37 19.75 -5.12
C LEU A 118 -13.73 18.42 -4.49
N ALA A 119 -12.86 17.90 -3.60
CA ALA A 119 -13.18 16.76 -2.77
C ALA A 119 -13.39 17.19 -1.32
N ILE A 120 -14.44 16.70 -0.71
CA ILE A 120 -14.80 17.01 0.68
C ILE A 120 -14.92 15.69 1.45
N GLY A 121 -14.21 15.60 2.55
CA GLY A 121 -14.32 14.51 3.49
C GLY A 121 -14.22 15.01 4.93
N GLY A 122 -14.61 14.19 5.89
CA GLY A 122 -14.58 14.59 7.30
C GLY A 122 -14.67 13.41 8.26
N GLY A 123 -14.45 13.68 9.55
CA GLY A 123 -14.66 12.72 10.64
C GLY A 123 -13.51 11.73 10.88
N TRP A 124 -12.35 11.91 10.24
CA TRP A 124 -11.21 10.99 10.33
C TRP A 124 -9.95 11.72 10.83
N VAL A 125 -9.03 10.95 11.39
CA VAL A 125 -7.68 11.45 11.64
C VAL A 125 -7.08 11.90 10.32
N ALA A 126 -6.44 13.07 10.30
CA ALA A 126 -5.92 13.70 9.07
C ALA A 126 -5.05 12.75 8.23
N ASP A 127 -4.25 11.94 8.90
CA ASP A 127 -3.28 11.00 8.30
C ASP A 127 -3.94 9.91 7.43
N GLY A 128 -5.07 9.35 7.86
CA GLY A 128 -5.78 8.32 7.11
C GLY A 128 -6.90 8.85 6.21
N GLY A 129 -7.56 9.93 6.63
CA GLY A 129 -8.75 10.46 5.95
C GLY A 129 -8.42 11.31 4.73
N ILE A 130 -7.41 12.18 4.80
CA ILE A 130 -7.01 13.06 3.69
C ILE A 130 -6.57 12.24 2.48
N PHE A 131 -5.89 11.11 2.71
CA PHE A 131 -5.46 10.22 1.62
C PHE A 131 -6.65 9.76 0.76
N HIS A 132 -7.72 9.30 1.37
CA HIS A 132 -8.93 8.87 0.66
C HIS A 132 -9.61 10.00 -0.12
N ILE A 133 -9.57 11.22 0.41
CA ILE A 133 -10.11 12.40 -0.28
C ILE A 133 -9.29 12.72 -1.53
N LEU A 134 -7.96 12.65 -1.43
CA LEU A 134 -7.06 12.89 -2.56
C LEU A 134 -7.16 11.82 -3.64
N GLU A 135 -7.39 10.57 -3.28
CA GLU A 135 -7.55 9.47 -4.25
C GLU A 135 -8.83 9.58 -5.11
N THR A 136 -9.80 10.42 -4.70
CA THR A 136 -11.04 10.63 -5.45
C THR A 136 -10.94 11.74 -6.49
N LEU A 137 -9.86 12.53 -6.49
CA LEU A 137 -9.58 13.60 -7.43
C LEU A 137 -8.84 13.09 -8.66
#